data_851dbd0a7e51f55d2260215f7fe6c048
#
_entry.id   851dbd0a7e51f55d2260215f7fe6c048
#
_cell.length_a   1.000
_cell.length_b   1.000
_cell.length_c   1.000
_cell.angle_alpha   90.00
_cell.angle_beta   90.00
_cell.angle_gamma   90.00
#
_symmetry.space_group_name_H-M   'P 1'
#
loop_
_entity.id
_entity.type
_entity.pdbx_description
1 polymer ?
#
loop_
_entity_poly.entity_id
_entity_poly.type
_entity_poly.pdbx_seq_one_letter_code
_entity_poly.pdbx_strand_id
1 'polypeptide(L)'
;MFLATIPVSDINYYKLNIRQKYYEPLGFWDLVFGFQGEIGYLGPYGDTNNVPFFQHFYAGGPRSLRGFESNTLGPRATPSPCYQFDSVNDLCPPLIDSNFDGVPDTPAYNQSIVYQRDDPIGGDVKIEGSMQLIFKLPMVEDQRSMRSALFFDFGNVFAMECRDYQVSCYKPSFDELRYSVGVGLTWITGFGPMSFAISKPYNEDRYERTEEFQFTIGTVF
;
A
#
# COMPACT_ATOMS: atom_id res chain seq x y z
N MET A 1 3.49 1.27 17.82
CA MET A 1 4.90 1.74 17.82
C MET A 1 4.90 3.23 17.56
N PHE A 2 5.62 3.99 18.34
CA PHE A 2 5.84 5.43 18.13
C PHE A 2 7.33 5.65 17.88
N LEU A 3 7.66 6.40 16.84
CA LEU A 3 9.02 6.81 16.49
C LEU A 3 9.00 8.32 16.26
N ALA A 4 9.94 9.03 16.84
CA ALA A 4 10.19 10.43 16.54
C ALA A 4 11.70 10.66 16.41
N THR A 5 12.10 11.51 15.49
CA THR A 5 13.50 11.94 15.37
C THR A 5 13.85 12.96 16.45
N ILE A 6 15.14 13.08 16.78
CA ILE A 6 15.61 14.09 17.74
C ILE A 6 15.72 15.44 17.01
N PRO A 7 15.46 16.58 17.69
CA PRO A 7 15.50 17.92 17.07
C PRO A 7 16.86 18.35 16.47
N VAL A 8 17.91 17.57 16.65
CA VAL A 8 19.27 17.80 16.09
C VAL A 8 19.45 17.11 14.73
N SER A 9 18.43 16.35 14.27
CA SER A 9 18.46 15.68 12.97
C SER A 9 18.12 16.69 11.85
N ASP A 10 18.74 16.51 10.68
CA ASP A 10 18.42 17.31 9.49
C ASP A 10 16.98 17.09 8.99
N ILE A 11 16.38 15.98 9.38
CA ILE A 11 14.99 15.61 9.02
C ILE A 11 14.24 15.27 10.30
N ASN A 12 13.21 16.06 10.58
CA ASN A 12 12.40 15.90 11.77
C ASN A 12 11.00 15.41 11.41
N TYR A 13 10.65 14.22 11.90
CA TYR A 13 9.32 13.63 11.70
C TYR A 13 8.95 12.73 12.88
N TYR A 14 7.65 12.47 13.00
CA TYR A 14 7.12 11.45 13.90
C TYR A 14 6.29 10.44 13.12
N LYS A 15 6.38 9.19 13.54
CA LYS A 15 5.66 8.07 12.94
C LYS A 15 4.94 7.28 14.03
N LEU A 16 3.62 7.27 13.96
CA LEU A 16 2.76 6.49 14.86
C LEU A 16 2.20 5.31 14.07
N ASN A 17 2.31 4.11 14.63
CA ASN A 17 1.71 2.92 14.05
C ASN A 17 1.03 2.11 15.16
N ILE A 18 -0.27 1.91 15.02
CA ILE A 18 -1.11 1.13 15.92
C ILE A 18 -1.57 -0.10 15.16
N ARG A 19 -1.28 -1.27 15.71
CA ARG A 19 -1.69 -2.56 15.15
C ARG A 19 -2.46 -3.34 16.20
N GLN A 20 -3.64 -3.84 15.82
CA GLN A 20 -4.52 -4.63 16.67
C GLN A 20 -4.81 -5.97 16.02
N LYS A 21 -4.78 -7.04 16.81
CA LYS A 21 -5.24 -8.38 16.41
C LYS A 21 -6.22 -8.90 17.44
N TYR A 22 -7.31 -9.48 16.96
CA TYR A 22 -8.36 -10.06 17.80
C TYR A 22 -8.81 -11.37 17.20
N TYR A 23 -9.02 -12.39 18.02
CA TYR A 23 -9.53 -13.71 17.61
C TYR A 23 -10.58 -14.18 18.58
N GLU A 24 -11.73 -14.63 18.05
CA GLU A 24 -12.87 -15.12 18.83
C GLU A 24 -13.34 -16.47 18.28
N PRO A 25 -13.31 -17.55 19.07
CA PRO A 25 -13.93 -18.82 18.69
C PRO A 25 -15.44 -18.69 18.71
N LEU A 26 -16.12 -19.05 17.61
CA LEU A 26 -17.56 -18.88 17.47
C LEU A 26 -18.38 -19.99 18.15
N GLY A 27 -17.72 -21.03 18.69
CA GLY A 27 -18.35 -22.09 19.46
C GLY A 27 -19.12 -23.12 18.62
N PHE A 28 -19.19 -22.99 17.31
CA PHE A 28 -19.80 -23.94 16.38
C PHE A 28 -18.87 -24.23 15.21
N TRP A 29 -18.86 -25.48 14.76
CA TRP A 29 -18.06 -25.96 13.62
C TRP A 29 -16.56 -25.65 13.68
N ASP A 30 -16.01 -25.47 14.88
CA ASP A 30 -14.61 -25.06 15.08
C ASP A 30 -14.19 -23.79 14.31
N LEU A 31 -15.15 -22.92 14.07
CA LEU A 31 -14.92 -21.64 13.40
C LEU A 31 -14.30 -20.62 14.35
N VAL A 32 -13.32 -19.87 13.85
CA VAL A 32 -12.71 -18.76 14.58
C VAL A 32 -12.84 -17.49 13.73
N PHE A 33 -13.43 -16.47 14.30
CA PHE A 33 -13.42 -15.14 13.73
C PHE A 33 -12.10 -14.45 14.09
N GLY A 34 -11.41 -13.93 13.10
CA GLY A 34 -10.20 -13.11 13.26
C GLY A 34 -10.41 -11.72 12.71
N PHE A 35 -9.92 -10.73 13.43
CA PHE A 35 -9.82 -9.36 12.97
C PHE A 35 -8.39 -8.86 13.17
N GLN A 36 -7.84 -8.23 12.15
CA GLN A 36 -6.57 -7.51 12.23
C GLN A 36 -6.77 -6.12 11.66
N GLY A 37 -6.24 -5.12 12.35
CA GLY A 37 -6.28 -3.73 11.89
C GLY A 37 -4.95 -3.05 12.12
N GLU A 38 -4.60 -2.16 11.21
CA GLU A 38 -3.41 -1.32 11.29
C GLU A 38 -3.77 0.11 10.88
N ILE A 39 -3.40 1.06 11.74
CA ILE A 39 -3.52 2.49 11.46
C ILE A 39 -2.16 3.11 11.67
N GLY A 40 -1.65 3.78 10.63
CA GLY A 40 -0.40 4.49 10.64
C GLY A 40 -0.60 5.98 10.36
N TYR A 41 0.18 6.82 11.01
CA TYR A 41 0.25 8.26 10.75
C TYR A 41 1.71 8.72 10.79
N LEU A 42 2.09 9.49 9.80
CA LEU A 42 3.42 10.07 9.63
C LEU A 42 3.28 11.58 9.44
N GLY A 43 4.05 12.36 10.15
CA GLY A 43 4.02 13.81 9.99
C GLY A 43 5.39 14.44 10.21
N PRO A 44 5.75 15.44 9.41
CA PRO A 44 6.95 16.25 9.65
C PRO A 44 6.71 17.21 10.82
N TYR A 45 7.80 17.71 11.42
CA TYR A 45 7.77 18.81 12.38
C TYR A 45 9.03 19.68 12.28
N GLY A 46 9.01 20.84 12.95
CA GLY A 46 10.11 21.79 12.90
C GLY A 46 10.28 22.37 11.50
N ASP A 47 11.51 22.41 11.02
CA ASP A 47 11.86 22.98 9.71
C ASP A 47 11.73 21.97 8.54
N THR A 48 11.24 20.76 8.81
CA THR A 48 11.05 19.72 7.81
C THR A 48 9.69 19.88 7.14
N ASN A 49 9.67 20.15 5.85
CA ASN A 49 8.43 20.28 5.07
C ASN A 49 7.96 18.94 4.50
N ASN A 50 8.89 18.05 4.15
CA ASN A 50 8.55 16.76 3.55
C ASN A 50 9.34 15.63 4.20
N VAL A 51 8.66 14.52 4.50
CA VAL A 51 9.31 13.31 4.96
C VAL A 51 9.80 12.52 3.75
N PRO A 52 11.00 11.94 3.78
CA PRO A 52 11.50 11.11 2.68
C PRO A 52 10.59 9.92 2.40
N PHE A 53 10.38 9.59 1.12
CA PHE A 53 9.47 8.53 0.67
C PHE A 53 9.78 7.15 1.28
N PHE A 54 11.04 6.85 1.59
CA PHE A 54 11.43 5.59 2.23
C PHE A 54 10.97 5.44 3.69
N GLN A 55 10.45 6.52 4.29
CA GLN A 55 9.80 6.51 5.61
C GLN A 55 8.28 6.41 5.51
N HIS A 56 7.70 6.64 4.34
CA HIS A 56 6.26 6.56 4.13
C HIS A 56 5.70 5.17 4.44
N PHE A 57 4.41 5.09 4.59
CA PHE A 57 3.68 3.83 4.65
C PHE A 57 3.42 3.31 3.24
N TYR A 58 3.43 1.99 3.12
CA TYR A 58 3.09 1.27 1.90
C TYR A 58 2.03 0.23 2.22
N ALA A 59 1.20 -0.11 1.22
CA ALA A 59 0.17 -1.13 1.32
C ALA A 59 0.06 -1.96 0.04
N GLY A 60 -0.61 -3.11 0.17
CA GLY A 60 -0.71 -4.14 -0.86
C GLY A 60 0.23 -5.31 -0.60
N GLY A 61 -0.15 -6.47 -1.11
CA GLY A 61 0.58 -7.71 -0.99
C GLY A 61 0.03 -8.68 0.06
N PRO A 62 0.57 -9.90 0.11
CA PRO A 62 0.03 -11.00 0.88
C PRO A 62 0.03 -10.80 2.40
N ARG A 63 0.79 -9.83 2.92
CA ARG A 63 0.85 -9.49 4.36
C ARG A 63 0.10 -8.21 4.73
N SER A 64 -0.47 -7.54 3.75
CA SER A 64 -1.16 -6.26 3.86
C SER A 64 -2.56 -6.42 3.28
N LEU A 65 -2.82 -5.95 2.08
CA LEU A 65 -4.07 -6.11 1.36
C LEU A 65 -3.88 -7.16 0.25
N ARG A 66 -4.41 -8.37 0.45
CA ARG A 66 -4.32 -9.44 -0.53
C ARG A 66 -5.12 -9.12 -1.78
N GLY A 67 -4.70 -9.65 -2.94
CA GLY A 67 -5.30 -9.33 -4.24
C GLY A 67 -4.64 -8.15 -4.95
N PHE A 68 -3.76 -7.42 -4.27
CA PHE A 68 -2.94 -6.37 -4.85
C PHE A 68 -1.47 -6.74 -4.76
N GLU A 69 -0.67 -6.33 -5.73
CA GLU A 69 0.80 -6.50 -5.65
C GLU A 69 1.37 -5.78 -4.45
N SER A 70 2.54 -6.23 -3.99
CA SER A 70 3.20 -5.64 -2.83
C SER A 70 3.56 -4.18 -3.07
N ASN A 71 3.17 -3.33 -2.11
CA ASN A 71 3.45 -1.89 -2.11
C ASN A 71 2.89 -1.14 -3.33
N THR A 72 1.83 -1.62 -3.95
CA THR A 72 1.25 -0.98 -5.14
C THR A 72 0.22 0.11 -4.81
N LEU A 73 -0.27 0.15 -3.57
CA LEU A 73 -1.32 1.08 -3.17
C LEU A 73 -0.76 2.42 -2.69
N GLY A 74 -1.53 3.47 -2.93
CA GLY A 74 -1.24 4.81 -2.44
C GLY A 74 -0.72 5.78 -3.49
N PRO A 75 -0.32 6.98 -3.06
CA PRO A 75 0.14 8.04 -3.92
C PRO A 75 1.33 7.64 -4.78
N ARG A 76 1.30 8.10 -6.03
CA ARG A 76 2.36 7.81 -7.00
C ARG A 76 3.15 9.05 -7.32
N ALA A 77 4.44 8.85 -7.50
CA ALA A 77 5.29 9.88 -8.04
C ALA A 77 4.86 10.15 -9.48
N THR A 78 4.31 11.33 -9.70
CA THR A 78 4.17 11.81 -11.05
C THR A 78 5.54 12.17 -11.60
N PRO A 79 5.76 11.97 -12.89
CA PRO A 79 6.95 12.49 -13.51
C PRO A 79 7.02 13.99 -13.24
N SER A 80 8.13 14.40 -12.68
CA SER A 80 8.46 15.81 -12.58
C SER A 80 8.40 16.43 -13.99
N PRO A 81 7.98 17.69 -14.11
CA PRO A 81 8.20 18.45 -15.36
C PRO A 81 9.65 18.39 -15.81
N CYS A 82 10.57 18.07 -14.92
CA CYS A 82 11.99 17.85 -15.16
C CYS A 82 12.35 16.45 -15.63
N TYR A 83 11.40 15.65 -16.07
CA TYR A 83 11.69 14.25 -16.43
C TYR A 83 12.49 14.07 -17.71
N GLN A 84 12.48 15.03 -18.61
CA GLN A 84 13.45 15.15 -19.69
C GLN A 84 14.64 15.98 -19.22
N PHE A 85 15.34 15.47 -18.21
CA PHE A 85 16.54 16.08 -17.72
C PHE A 85 17.57 16.11 -18.84
N ASP A 86 17.88 17.30 -19.33
CA ASP A 86 19.02 17.51 -20.21
C ASP A 86 20.28 17.47 -19.36
N SER A 87 20.93 16.31 -19.36
CA SER A 87 22.17 16.07 -18.61
C SER A 87 23.34 16.98 -19.03
N VAL A 88 23.22 17.68 -20.15
CA VAL A 88 24.25 18.60 -20.65
C VAL A 88 24.12 19.99 -20.01
N ASN A 89 22.90 20.43 -19.73
CA ASN A 89 22.65 21.79 -19.26
C ASN A 89 22.11 21.87 -17.81
N ASP A 90 21.91 20.74 -17.15
CA ASP A 90 21.40 20.66 -15.78
C ASP A 90 20.06 21.40 -15.57
N LEU A 91 19.26 21.48 -16.63
CA LEU A 91 18.04 22.27 -16.69
C LEU A 91 16.81 21.39 -16.96
N CYS A 92 15.74 21.70 -16.25
CA CYS A 92 14.41 21.21 -16.62
C CYS A 92 14.00 21.86 -17.94
N PRO A 93 13.40 21.12 -18.89
CA PRO A 93 12.88 21.76 -20.08
C PRO A 93 11.84 22.80 -19.67
N PRO A 94 11.86 23.97 -20.32
CA PRO A 94 10.90 25.02 -20.05
C PRO A 94 9.47 24.52 -20.35
N LEU A 95 8.49 25.15 -19.73
CA LEU A 95 7.11 24.99 -20.14
C LEU A 95 6.98 25.35 -21.62
N ILE A 96 6.18 24.58 -22.34
CA ILE A 96 5.83 24.89 -23.73
C ILE A 96 4.53 25.68 -23.72
N ASP A 97 4.48 26.71 -24.50
CA ASP A 97 3.24 27.40 -24.86
C ASP A 97 2.46 26.54 -25.85
N SER A 98 1.54 25.71 -25.33
CA SER A 98 0.77 24.74 -26.11
C SER A 98 -0.40 25.35 -26.86
N ASN A 99 -0.85 26.49 -26.43
CA ASN A 99 -1.99 27.21 -27.00
C ASN A 99 -1.58 28.46 -27.80
N PHE A 100 -0.27 28.77 -27.85
CA PHE A 100 0.32 29.90 -28.59
C PHE A 100 -0.19 31.28 -28.11
N ASP A 101 -0.50 31.40 -26.81
CA ASP A 101 -0.92 32.68 -26.21
C ASP A 101 0.28 33.52 -25.68
N GLY A 102 1.48 32.99 -25.80
CA GLY A 102 2.71 33.62 -25.34
C GLY A 102 3.06 33.32 -23.88
N VAL A 103 2.26 32.50 -23.18
CA VAL A 103 2.50 32.08 -21.80
C VAL A 103 2.77 30.57 -21.77
N PRO A 104 3.97 30.14 -21.39
CA PRO A 104 4.26 28.72 -21.26
C PRO A 104 3.42 28.07 -20.16
N ASP A 105 2.53 27.15 -20.53
CA ASP A 105 1.53 26.56 -19.63
C ASP A 105 1.62 25.03 -19.53
N THR A 106 2.27 24.37 -20.49
CA THR A 106 2.34 22.92 -20.54
C THR A 106 3.76 22.42 -20.37
N PRO A 107 4.01 21.47 -19.44
CA PRO A 107 5.32 20.85 -19.35
C PRO A 107 5.72 20.14 -20.64
N ALA A 108 6.92 20.40 -21.15
CA ALA A 108 7.48 19.72 -22.31
C ALA A 108 7.89 18.30 -21.94
N TYR A 109 6.95 17.41 -21.73
CA TYR A 109 7.25 16.01 -21.44
C TYR A 109 6.60 15.04 -22.43
N ASN A 110 7.28 13.96 -22.70
CA ASN A 110 6.73 12.90 -23.54
C ASN A 110 5.81 12.01 -22.72
N GLN A 111 4.52 12.04 -22.99
CA GLN A 111 3.52 11.22 -22.28
C GLN A 111 3.85 9.72 -22.25
N SER A 112 4.54 9.20 -23.26
CA SER A 112 4.93 7.79 -23.28
C SER A 112 6.00 7.44 -22.24
N ILE A 113 6.78 8.40 -21.78
CA ILE A 113 7.78 8.20 -20.71
C ILE A 113 7.13 8.32 -19.33
N VAL A 114 6.08 9.10 -19.22
CA VAL A 114 5.28 9.31 -17.99
C VAL A 114 4.72 7.99 -17.46
N TYR A 115 4.25 7.12 -18.34
CA TYR A 115 3.65 5.84 -17.96
C TYR A 115 4.65 4.76 -17.52
N GLN A 116 5.94 4.95 -17.72
CA GLN A 116 6.96 3.96 -17.37
C GLN A 116 7.50 4.05 -15.94
N ARG A 117 7.16 5.10 -15.18
CA ARG A 117 7.61 5.29 -13.79
C ARG A 117 6.46 5.67 -12.88
N ASP A 118 5.49 4.81 -12.86
CA ASP A 118 4.28 4.91 -12.09
C ASP A 118 4.44 4.18 -10.74
N ASP A 119 5.60 4.32 -10.12
CA ASP A 119 5.91 3.64 -8.88
C ASP A 119 5.27 4.37 -7.69
N PRO A 120 4.66 3.65 -6.76
CA PRO A 120 4.11 4.21 -5.54
C PRO A 120 5.23 4.82 -4.68
N ILE A 121 4.99 6.01 -4.17
CA ILE A 121 5.90 6.69 -3.23
C ILE A 121 5.48 6.51 -1.78
N GLY A 122 4.42 5.72 -1.54
CA GLY A 122 3.81 5.61 -0.23
C GLY A 122 3.08 6.87 0.20
N GLY A 123 2.59 6.89 1.42
CA GLY A 123 1.85 8.03 1.95
C GLY A 123 2.01 8.20 3.45
N ASP A 124 1.37 9.25 3.95
CA ASP A 124 1.48 9.71 5.33
C ASP A 124 0.52 8.98 6.27
N VAL A 125 -0.59 8.50 5.73
CA VAL A 125 -1.63 7.81 6.49
C VAL A 125 -1.86 6.43 5.90
N LYS A 126 -1.85 5.42 6.76
CA LYS A 126 -2.17 4.03 6.42
C LYS A 126 -3.39 3.59 7.19
N ILE A 127 -4.36 3.01 6.50
CA ILE A 127 -5.51 2.35 7.11
C ILE A 127 -5.64 0.98 6.46
N GLU A 128 -5.52 -0.08 7.26
CA GLU A 128 -5.70 -1.46 6.80
C GLU A 128 -6.51 -2.25 7.81
N GLY A 129 -7.30 -3.18 7.29
CA GLY A 129 -8.02 -4.15 8.09
C GLY A 129 -8.23 -5.45 7.34
N SER A 130 -8.28 -6.54 8.09
CA SER A 130 -8.57 -7.89 7.59
C SER A 130 -9.54 -8.58 8.55
N MET A 131 -10.66 -9.02 8.02
CA MET A 131 -11.61 -9.90 8.70
C MET A 131 -11.45 -11.30 8.14
N GLN A 132 -11.33 -12.28 9.01
CA GLN A 132 -11.08 -13.68 8.60
C GLN A 132 -12.02 -14.62 9.32
N LEU A 133 -12.60 -15.55 8.57
CA LEU A 133 -13.30 -16.70 9.12
C LEU A 133 -12.42 -17.93 8.93
N ILE A 134 -11.76 -18.35 10.00
CA ILE A 134 -10.84 -19.47 10.01
C ILE A 134 -11.63 -20.75 10.27
N PHE A 135 -11.39 -21.79 9.46
CA PHE A 135 -12.07 -23.08 9.55
C PHE A 135 -11.12 -24.22 9.29
N LYS A 136 -11.50 -25.41 9.72
CA LYS A 136 -10.78 -26.65 9.48
C LYS A 136 -11.22 -27.26 8.16
N LEU A 137 -10.26 -27.75 7.34
CA LEU A 137 -10.58 -28.48 6.11
C LEU A 137 -11.07 -29.92 6.44
N PRO A 138 -12.27 -30.31 6.01
CA PRO A 138 -12.87 -31.59 6.42
C PRO A 138 -12.17 -32.84 5.87
N MET A 139 -11.29 -32.71 4.89
CA MET A 139 -10.60 -33.81 4.22
C MET A 139 -9.13 -34.00 4.68
N VAL A 140 -8.67 -33.21 5.63
CA VAL A 140 -7.27 -33.23 6.08
C VAL A 140 -7.18 -33.85 7.46
N GLU A 141 -6.45 -34.96 7.60
CA GLU A 141 -6.24 -35.67 8.87
C GLU A 141 -5.37 -34.84 9.85
N ASP A 142 -4.31 -34.20 9.34
CA ASP A 142 -3.44 -33.34 10.14
C ASP A 142 -3.87 -31.87 10.06
N GLN A 143 -4.89 -31.55 10.82
CA GLN A 143 -5.43 -30.19 10.89
C GLN A 143 -4.57 -29.20 11.70
N ARG A 144 -3.49 -29.67 12.35
CA ARG A 144 -2.60 -28.81 13.14
C ARG A 144 -1.62 -28.06 12.25
N SER A 145 -1.26 -28.65 11.13
CA SER A 145 -0.32 -28.06 10.18
C SER A 145 -0.98 -27.15 9.14
N MET A 146 -2.31 -27.23 8.98
CA MET A 146 -3.04 -26.47 7.98
C MET A 146 -4.11 -25.55 8.59
N ARG A 147 -4.18 -24.33 8.08
CA ARG A 147 -5.21 -23.35 8.42
C ARG A 147 -5.79 -22.77 7.15
N SER A 148 -7.10 -22.89 6.99
CA SER A 148 -7.86 -22.28 5.91
C SER A 148 -8.69 -21.12 6.45
N ALA A 149 -8.86 -20.10 5.64
CA ALA A 149 -9.67 -18.93 5.99
C ALA A 149 -10.39 -18.38 4.77
N LEU A 150 -11.62 -17.95 4.94
CA LEU A 150 -12.24 -16.92 4.12
C LEU A 150 -11.83 -15.57 4.68
N PHE A 151 -11.53 -14.62 3.81
CA PHE A 151 -11.13 -13.31 4.27
C PHE A 151 -11.78 -12.18 3.47
N PHE A 152 -11.89 -11.05 4.14
CA PHE A 152 -12.23 -9.77 3.60
C PHE A 152 -11.17 -8.77 4.08
N ASP A 153 -10.36 -8.27 3.16
CA ASP A 153 -9.36 -7.27 3.43
C ASP A 153 -9.83 -5.91 2.92
N PHE A 154 -9.47 -4.86 3.62
CA PHE A 154 -9.73 -3.48 3.21
C PHE A 154 -8.60 -2.57 3.65
N GLY A 155 -8.37 -1.52 2.90
CA GLY A 155 -7.35 -0.54 3.27
C GLY A 155 -6.88 0.31 2.10
N ASN A 156 -6.06 1.27 2.43
CA ASN A 156 -5.29 2.07 1.47
C ASN A 156 -4.22 2.89 2.21
N VAL A 157 -3.36 3.52 1.42
CA VAL A 157 -2.42 4.52 1.88
C VAL A 157 -2.79 5.87 1.28
N PHE A 158 -2.79 6.90 2.12
CA PHE A 158 -3.24 8.23 1.78
C PHE A 158 -2.14 9.25 2.00
N ALA A 159 -2.20 10.36 1.26
CA ALA A 159 -1.41 11.55 1.54
C ALA A 159 -2.27 12.59 2.25
N MET A 160 -1.68 13.33 3.18
CA MET A 160 -2.34 14.48 3.80
C MET A 160 -2.45 15.65 2.83
N GLU A 161 -1.47 15.78 1.95
CA GLU A 161 -1.43 16.81 0.91
C GLU A 161 -1.17 16.15 -0.45
N CYS A 162 -2.06 16.41 -1.40
CA CYS A 162 -1.89 16.02 -2.79
C CYS A 162 -1.54 17.26 -3.61
N ARG A 163 -0.53 17.13 -4.46
CA ARG A 163 -0.17 18.17 -5.42
C ARG A 163 -0.92 17.92 -6.74
N ASP A 164 -1.23 18.98 -7.47
CA ASP A 164 -2.05 18.93 -8.68
C ASP A 164 -1.52 17.97 -9.76
N TYR A 165 -0.23 17.70 -9.75
CA TYR A 165 0.44 16.82 -10.68
C TYR A 165 0.56 15.36 -10.19
N GLN A 166 0.09 15.00 -9.01
CA GLN A 166 0.14 13.64 -8.50
C GLN A 166 -1.06 12.83 -8.99
N VAL A 167 -0.80 11.60 -9.40
CA VAL A 167 -1.84 10.61 -9.71
C VAL A 167 -2.02 9.65 -8.55
N SER A 168 -3.20 9.07 -8.44
CA SER A 168 -3.57 8.15 -7.35
C SER A 168 -3.27 8.72 -5.95
N CYS A 169 -3.32 10.04 -5.84
CA CYS A 169 -3.12 10.71 -4.57
C CYS A 169 -4.48 11.07 -3.98
N TYR A 170 -4.80 10.45 -2.87
CA TYR A 170 -6.07 10.61 -2.18
C TYR A 170 -5.84 11.07 -0.75
N LYS A 171 -6.70 11.96 -0.27
CA LYS A 171 -6.83 12.24 1.16
C LYS A 171 -7.60 11.11 1.83
N PRO A 172 -7.44 10.91 3.15
CA PRO A 172 -8.17 9.87 3.86
C PRO A 172 -9.67 9.96 3.63
N SER A 173 -10.24 8.97 2.96
CA SER A 173 -11.68 8.85 2.66
C SER A 173 -12.06 7.37 2.61
N PHE A 174 -13.29 7.05 3.01
CA PHE A 174 -13.83 5.69 2.92
C PHE A 174 -14.07 5.26 1.47
N ASP A 175 -14.38 6.20 0.57
CA ASP A 175 -14.63 5.94 -0.84
C ASP A 175 -13.37 5.48 -1.57
N GLU A 176 -12.21 5.86 -1.04
CA GLU A 176 -10.90 5.53 -1.60
C GLU A 176 -10.27 4.28 -0.95
N LEU A 177 -11.02 3.56 -0.11
CA LEU A 177 -10.55 2.26 0.38
C LEU A 177 -10.62 1.22 -0.73
N ARG A 178 -9.59 0.40 -0.80
CA ARG A 178 -9.52 -0.79 -1.64
C ARG A 178 -10.00 -1.99 -0.85
N TYR A 179 -10.60 -2.95 -1.52
CA TYR A 179 -11.17 -4.13 -0.90
C TYR A 179 -10.71 -5.38 -1.61
N SER A 180 -10.63 -6.48 -0.90
CA SER A 180 -10.51 -7.79 -1.51
C SER A 180 -11.25 -8.86 -0.71
N VAL A 181 -11.78 -9.83 -1.41
CA VAL A 181 -12.42 -11.03 -0.84
C VAL A 181 -11.72 -12.24 -1.38
N GLY A 182 -11.45 -13.22 -0.53
CA GLY A 182 -10.75 -14.40 -0.99
C GLY A 182 -10.72 -15.55 -0.01
N VAL A 183 -9.99 -16.57 -0.43
CA VAL A 183 -9.69 -17.76 0.36
C VAL A 183 -8.18 -17.87 0.56
N GLY A 184 -7.77 -18.21 1.76
CA GLY A 184 -6.39 -18.39 2.14
C GLY A 184 -6.15 -19.77 2.75
N LEU A 185 -4.99 -20.32 2.47
CA LEU A 185 -4.48 -21.56 3.07
C LEU A 185 -3.07 -21.29 3.59
N THR A 186 -2.85 -21.56 4.86
CA THR A 186 -1.52 -21.56 5.45
C THR A 186 -1.17 -22.98 5.85
N TRP A 187 -0.05 -23.47 5.35
CA TRP A 187 0.48 -24.80 5.65
C TRP A 187 1.84 -24.69 6.35
N ILE A 188 1.94 -25.24 7.55
CA ILE A 188 3.19 -25.30 8.32
C ILE A 188 3.95 -26.53 7.87
N THR A 189 5.01 -26.31 7.11
CA THR A 189 5.90 -27.38 6.61
C THR A 189 7.20 -27.45 7.40
N GLY A 190 8.00 -28.50 7.17
CA GLY A 190 9.33 -28.62 7.77
C GLY A 190 10.31 -27.50 7.36
N PHE A 191 10.04 -26.78 6.28
CA PHE A 191 10.81 -25.62 5.80
C PHE A 191 10.26 -24.28 6.27
N GLY A 192 9.18 -24.29 7.05
CA GLY A 192 8.47 -23.10 7.51
C GLY A 192 7.05 -22.99 6.96
N PRO A 193 6.30 -21.96 7.37
CA PRO A 193 4.95 -21.76 6.89
C PRO A 193 4.93 -21.33 5.42
N MET A 194 4.04 -21.94 4.67
CA MET A 194 3.71 -21.60 3.29
C MET A 194 2.28 -21.06 3.27
N SER A 195 2.07 -19.92 2.67
CA SER A 195 0.73 -19.30 2.58
C SER A 195 0.35 -19.10 1.12
N PHE A 196 -0.85 -19.52 0.80
CA PHE A 196 -1.49 -19.36 -0.50
C PHE A 196 -2.75 -18.53 -0.31
N ALA A 197 -3.01 -17.59 -1.20
CA ALA A 197 -4.25 -16.83 -1.23
C ALA A 197 -4.75 -16.69 -2.66
N ILE A 198 -6.06 -16.86 -2.83
CA ILE A 198 -6.76 -16.51 -4.06
C ILE A 198 -7.80 -15.48 -3.68
N SER A 199 -7.75 -14.33 -4.32
CA SER A 199 -8.60 -13.20 -3.97
C SER A 199 -9.05 -12.41 -5.18
N LYS A 200 -10.19 -11.77 -5.03
CA LYS A 200 -10.74 -10.83 -6.00
C LYS A 200 -10.62 -9.42 -5.43
N PRO A 201 -9.82 -8.54 -6.05
CA PRO A 201 -9.75 -7.14 -5.67
C PRO A 201 -10.97 -6.36 -6.19
N TYR A 202 -11.28 -5.27 -5.49
CA TYR A 202 -12.36 -4.35 -5.81
C TYR A 202 -11.95 -2.92 -5.51
N ASN A 203 -12.55 -1.96 -6.23
CA ASN A 203 -12.30 -0.53 -6.11
C ASN A 203 -10.85 -0.16 -6.43
N GLU A 204 -10.24 -0.87 -7.38
CA GLU A 204 -8.89 -0.60 -7.86
C GLU A 204 -8.82 0.67 -8.71
N ASP A 205 -7.73 1.40 -8.61
CA ASP A 205 -7.40 2.47 -9.55
C ASP A 205 -6.65 1.89 -10.75
N ARG A 206 -6.75 2.57 -11.89
CA ARG A 206 -6.13 2.15 -13.16
C ARG A 206 -4.61 1.95 -13.09
N TYR A 207 -3.95 2.52 -12.10
CA TYR A 207 -2.50 2.43 -11.92
C TYR A 207 -2.11 1.38 -10.88
N GLU A 208 -3.06 0.85 -10.13
CA GLU A 208 -2.80 -0.17 -9.13
C GLU A 208 -2.69 -1.53 -9.80
N ARG A 209 -1.70 -2.31 -9.36
CA ARG A 209 -1.48 -3.66 -9.88
C ARG A 209 -2.17 -4.67 -9.00
N THR A 210 -2.96 -5.51 -9.63
CA THR A 210 -3.70 -6.59 -8.96
C THR A 210 -2.98 -7.92 -9.14
N GLU A 211 -3.00 -8.77 -8.11
CA GLU A 211 -2.41 -10.11 -8.10
C GLU A 211 -3.39 -11.07 -7.41
N GLU A 212 -4.28 -11.69 -8.20
CA GLU A 212 -5.35 -12.54 -7.67
C GLU A 212 -4.84 -13.80 -6.97
N PHE A 213 -3.70 -14.35 -7.37
CA PHE A 213 -3.04 -15.48 -6.72
C PHE A 213 -1.74 -15.05 -6.07
N GLN A 214 -1.63 -15.25 -4.78
CA GLN A 214 -0.45 -14.89 -4.01
C GLN A 214 0.11 -16.10 -3.26
N PHE A 215 1.42 -16.20 -3.25
CA PHE A 215 2.15 -17.25 -2.57
C PHE A 215 3.31 -16.66 -1.76
N THR A 216 3.44 -17.11 -0.52
CA THR A 216 4.56 -16.72 0.35
C THR A 216 5.16 -17.91 1.06
N ILE A 217 6.48 -17.91 1.19
CA ILE A 217 7.25 -18.87 2.01
C ILE A 217 7.92 -18.06 3.12
N GLY A 218 7.89 -18.55 4.34
CA GLY A 218 8.56 -17.97 5.48
C GLY A 218 7.62 -17.68 6.64
N THR A 219 8.15 -17.09 7.71
CA THR A 219 7.40 -16.78 8.92
C THR A 219 6.26 -15.82 8.64
N VAL A 220 5.05 -16.28 8.91
CA VAL A 220 3.88 -15.41 9.04
C VAL A 220 3.96 -14.81 10.44
N PHE A 221 4.20 -13.54 10.54
CA PHE A 221 4.24 -12.83 11.82
C PHE A 221 2.88 -12.25 12.17
#